data_e2b54f947222f7b31a172c430f37ec4e
#
_entry.id   e2b54f947222f7b31a172c430f37ec4e
#
_cell.length_a   1.000
_cell.length_b   1.000
_cell.length_c   1.000
_cell.angle_alpha   90.00
_cell.angle_beta   90.00
_cell.angle_gamma   90.00
#
_symmetry.space_group_name_H-M   'P 1'
#
loop_
_entity.id
_entity.type
_entity.pdbx_description
1 polymer ?
#
loop_
_entity_poly.entity_id
_entity_poly.type
_entity_poly.pdbx_seq_one_letter_code
_entity_poly.pdbx_strand_id
1 'polypeptide(L)'
;MSILSDKEKLKNRPIGFMDSGVGGLSVLREAVRVLPAEDFIYFGDSANAPYGTKTVKEIRDLTFKAVENLMDYDIKALVVACNTATSAAITELRTRYKDMPVIGIEPAVKPAVVCSRGGRIIVMATPMTLRQRKFRELIKTYDNEADIVPLACEGLMEYVEKGVTDKEGLMS
;
A
#
# COMPACT_ATOMS: atom_id res chain seq x y z
N MET A 1 29.26 -13.68 26.06
CA MET A 1 28.26 -12.89 25.25
C MET A 1 28.65 -13.06 23.79
N SER A 2 27.90 -13.84 23.01
CA SER A 2 28.17 -14.02 21.57
C SER A 2 27.86 -12.74 20.86
N ILE A 3 28.83 -12.14 20.15
CA ILE A 3 28.63 -10.99 19.29
C ILE A 3 28.00 -11.54 18.01
N LEU A 4 26.70 -11.27 17.79
CA LEU A 4 26.01 -11.61 16.55
C LEU A 4 26.73 -10.94 15.38
N SER A 5 26.88 -11.66 14.25
CA SER A 5 27.40 -11.08 13.03
C SER A 5 26.46 -9.98 12.50
N ASP A 6 26.97 -9.04 11.70
CA ASP A 6 26.13 -7.96 11.16
C ASP A 6 24.96 -8.48 10.30
N LYS A 7 25.13 -9.66 9.66
CA LYS A 7 24.05 -10.36 8.96
C LYS A 7 22.97 -10.88 9.88
N GLU A 8 23.33 -11.39 11.05
CA GLU A 8 22.37 -11.87 12.07
C GLU A 8 21.62 -10.71 12.70
N LYS A 9 22.32 -9.59 12.97
CA LYS A 9 21.66 -8.36 13.44
C LYS A 9 20.65 -7.83 12.43
N LEU A 10 21.02 -7.78 11.14
CA LEU A 10 20.11 -7.34 10.06
C LEU A 10 18.90 -8.29 9.96
N LYS A 11 19.10 -9.60 10.09
CA LYS A 11 18.02 -10.59 10.00
C LYS A 11 16.97 -10.40 11.09
N ASN A 12 17.38 -9.98 12.29
CA ASN A 12 16.50 -9.80 13.44
C ASN A 12 15.81 -8.44 13.51
N ARG A 13 16.05 -7.53 12.55
CA ARG A 13 15.35 -6.25 12.47
C ARG A 13 13.92 -6.44 11.97
N PRO A 14 12.97 -5.60 12.37
CA PRO A 14 11.59 -5.73 11.95
C PRO A 14 11.37 -5.29 10.49
N ILE A 15 10.25 -5.72 9.93
CA ILE A 15 9.71 -5.22 8.65
C ILE A 15 8.72 -4.10 8.97
N GLY A 16 8.95 -2.89 8.45
CA GLY A 16 8.06 -1.75 8.62
C GLY A 16 6.93 -1.74 7.60
N PHE A 17 5.71 -1.55 8.06
CA PHE A 17 4.52 -1.37 7.23
C PHE A 17 3.99 0.05 7.40
N MET A 18 3.83 0.77 6.29
CA MET A 18 3.23 2.10 6.24
C MET A 18 1.90 2.05 5.48
N ASP A 19 0.86 2.61 6.07
CA ASP A 19 -0.43 2.85 5.41
C ASP A 19 -0.97 4.24 5.77
N SER A 20 -1.90 4.76 4.98
CA SER A 20 -2.59 6.03 5.26
C SER A 20 -3.62 5.92 6.39
N GLY A 21 -4.02 4.70 6.79
CA GLY A 21 -5.02 4.45 7.80
C GLY A 21 -4.98 3.02 8.32
N VAL A 22 -6.09 2.28 8.19
CA VAL A 22 -6.24 0.91 8.72
C VAL A 22 -6.28 -0.17 7.64
N GLY A 23 -6.44 0.19 6.37
CA GLY A 23 -6.59 -0.77 5.25
C GLY A 23 -5.40 -1.71 5.11
N GLY A 24 -4.19 -1.21 5.33
CA GLY A 24 -2.94 -1.97 5.29
C GLY A 24 -2.82 -3.08 6.33
N LEU A 25 -3.66 -3.09 7.38
CA LEU A 25 -3.72 -4.19 8.35
C LEU A 25 -4.11 -5.52 7.67
N SER A 26 -4.88 -5.49 6.59
CA SER A 26 -5.20 -6.67 5.80
C SER A 26 -3.96 -7.26 5.13
N VAL A 27 -3.07 -6.42 4.64
CA VAL A 27 -1.79 -6.80 4.03
C VAL A 27 -0.84 -7.33 5.10
N LEU A 28 -0.74 -6.64 6.25
CA LEU A 28 0.07 -7.08 7.38
C LEU A 28 -0.37 -8.46 7.89
N ARG A 29 -1.66 -8.71 8.03
CA ARG A 29 -2.20 -10.01 8.45
C ARG A 29 -1.69 -11.16 7.56
N GLU A 30 -1.70 -10.96 6.24
CA GLU A 30 -1.19 -11.97 5.31
C GLU A 30 0.34 -12.09 5.40
N ALA A 31 1.07 -11.00 5.59
CA ALA A 31 2.52 -11.03 5.80
C ALA A 31 2.90 -11.85 7.05
N VAL A 32 2.22 -11.64 8.17
CA VAL A 32 2.42 -12.43 9.41
C VAL A 32 2.15 -13.92 9.17
N ARG A 33 1.11 -14.25 8.39
CA ARG A 33 0.79 -15.64 8.07
C ARG A 33 1.86 -16.32 7.22
N VAL A 34 2.46 -15.58 6.27
CA VAL A 34 3.47 -16.13 5.33
C VAL A 34 4.87 -16.11 5.92
N LEU A 35 5.15 -15.16 6.81
CA LEU A 35 6.46 -14.94 7.42
C LEU A 35 6.36 -14.95 8.97
N PRO A 36 5.95 -16.07 9.58
CA PRO A 36 5.62 -16.13 11.03
C PRO A 36 6.84 -15.96 11.95
N ALA A 37 8.05 -16.01 11.40
CA ALA A 37 9.29 -15.82 12.16
C ALA A 37 9.83 -14.37 12.08
N GLU A 38 9.11 -13.46 11.43
CA GLU A 38 9.50 -12.07 11.29
C GLU A 38 8.79 -11.17 12.29
N ASP A 39 9.51 -10.14 12.76
CA ASP A 39 8.91 -9.06 13.53
C ASP A 39 8.38 -7.96 12.58
N PHE A 40 7.25 -7.37 12.94
CA PHE A 40 6.58 -6.36 12.15
C PHE A 40 6.27 -5.11 12.97
N ILE A 41 6.42 -3.95 12.34
CA ILE A 41 5.96 -2.66 12.88
C ILE A 41 5.00 -2.05 11.87
N TYR A 42 3.81 -1.65 12.33
CA TYR A 42 2.82 -0.99 11.51
C TYR A 42 2.63 0.46 11.94
N PHE A 43 2.70 1.37 10.96
CA PHE A 43 2.38 2.77 11.11
C PHE A 43 1.20 3.13 10.20
N GLY A 44 0.03 3.38 10.78
CA GLY A 44 -1.15 3.91 10.09
C GLY A 44 -1.29 5.41 10.36
N ASP A 45 -1.19 6.24 9.31
CA ASP A 45 -1.30 7.70 9.42
C ASP A 45 -2.77 8.16 9.44
N SER A 46 -3.56 7.57 10.35
CA SER A 46 -5.01 7.82 10.47
C SER A 46 -5.36 9.27 10.75
N ALA A 47 -4.45 10.02 11.38
CA ALA A 47 -4.64 11.45 11.63
C ALA A 47 -4.72 12.29 10.35
N ASN A 48 -4.09 11.83 9.27
CA ASN A 48 -4.08 12.47 7.96
C ASN A 48 -4.89 11.72 6.90
N ALA A 49 -5.58 10.65 7.28
CA ALA A 49 -6.48 9.92 6.39
C ALA A 49 -7.69 10.80 5.97
N PRO A 50 -8.28 10.57 4.79
CA PRO A 50 -7.84 9.70 3.73
C PRO A 50 -6.82 10.40 2.78
N TYR A 51 -5.84 9.64 2.28
CA TYR A 51 -4.87 10.20 1.31
C TYR A 51 -5.48 10.43 -0.08
N GLY A 52 -6.54 9.73 -0.42
CA GLY A 52 -7.16 9.78 -1.74
C GLY A 52 -7.75 11.14 -2.15
N THR A 53 -7.97 12.04 -1.19
CA THR A 53 -8.50 13.41 -1.41
C THR A 53 -7.41 14.48 -1.51
N LYS A 54 -6.15 14.12 -1.24
CA LYS A 54 -5.01 15.06 -1.19
C LYS A 54 -4.28 15.17 -2.53
N THR A 55 -3.48 16.21 -2.68
CA THR A 55 -2.59 16.37 -3.84
C THR A 55 -1.44 15.37 -3.79
N VAL A 56 -0.83 15.08 -4.95
CA VAL A 56 0.34 14.18 -5.04
C VAL A 56 1.48 14.66 -4.14
N LYS A 57 1.70 15.97 -4.05
CA LYS A 57 2.74 16.56 -3.21
C LYS A 57 2.46 16.29 -1.72
N GLU A 58 1.24 16.58 -1.26
CA GLU A 58 0.85 16.33 0.14
C GLU A 58 0.97 14.86 0.51
N ILE A 59 0.50 13.95 -0.36
CA ILE A 59 0.61 12.50 -0.14
C ILE A 59 2.08 12.09 -0.02
N ARG A 60 2.94 12.62 -0.87
CA ARG A 60 4.37 12.34 -0.83
C ARG A 60 4.99 12.81 0.47
N ASP A 61 4.75 14.06 0.86
CA ASP A 61 5.30 14.66 2.07
C ASP A 61 4.86 13.88 3.32
N LEU A 62 3.57 13.53 3.41
CA LEU A 62 3.01 12.70 4.49
C LEU A 62 3.60 11.29 4.49
N THR A 63 3.74 10.66 3.33
CA THR A 63 4.33 9.32 3.21
C THR A 63 5.78 9.31 3.69
N PHE A 64 6.59 10.30 3.30
CA PHE A 64 7.98 10.41 3.77
C PHE A 64 8.05 10.60 5.29
N LYS A 65 7.21 11.46 5.85
CA LYS A 65 7.14 11.67 7.30
C LYS A 65 6.73 10.39 8.05
N ALA A 66 5.76 9.66 7.54
CA ALA A 66 5.34 8.38 8.12
C ALA A 66 6.47 7.32 8.07
N VAL A 67 7.20 7.27 6.95
CA VAL A 67 8.35 6.37 6.79
C VAL A 67 9.50 6.77 7.70
N GLU A 68 9.79 8.05 7.89
CA GLU A 68 10.81 8.53 8.83
C GLU A 68 10.55 8.03 10.26
N ASN A 69 9.30 8.04 10.72
CA ASN A 69 8.94 7.46 12.03
C ASN A 69 9.23 5.96 12.10
N LEU A 70 9.08 5.20 11.01
CA LEU A 70 9.42 3.78 10.97
C LEU A 70 10.93 3.54 10.98
N MET A 71 11.72 4.44 10.41
CA MET A 71 13.19 4.31 10.38
C MET A 71 13.80 4.37 11.79
N ASP A 72 13.16 5.05 12.74
CA ASP A 72 13.59 5.09 14.15
C ASP A 72 13.59 3.70 14.82
N TYR A 73 12.89 2.74 14.24
CA TYR A 73 12.84 1.35 14.71
C TYR A 73 13.86 0.41 14.03
N ASP A 74 14.79 0.95 13.26
CA ASP A 74 15.85 0.20 12.57
C ASP A 74 15.29 -0.95 11.68
N ILE A 75 14.27 -0.66 10.89
CA ILE A 75 13.61 -1.63 10.01
C ILE A 75 14.56 -2.16 8.92
N LYS A 76 14.45 -3.46 8.57
CA LYS A 76 15.23 -4.09 7.49
C LYS A 76 14.58 -4.04 6.11
N ALA A 77 13.26 -3.77 6.06
CA ALA A 77 12.49 -3.63 4.84
C ALA A 77 11.28 -2.74 5.10
N LEU A 78 10.83 -2.03 4.08
CA LEU A 78 9.66 -1.17 4.10
C LEU A 78 8.59 -1.70 3.16
N VAL A 79 7.37 -1.87 3.66
CA VAL A 79 6.16 -2.14 2.87
C VAL A 79 5.25 -0.92 2.91
N VAL A 80 5.02 -0.29 1.76
CA VAL A 80 4.02 0.77 1.59
C VAL A 80 2.70 0.08 1.22
N ALA A 81 1.87 -0.16 2.24
CA ALA A 81 0.62 -0.93 2.15
C ALA A 81 -0.59 -0.09 1.66
N CYS A 82 -0.37 1.16 1.28
CA CYS A 82 -1.35 2.08 0.71
C CYS A 82 -1.15 2.22 -0.80
N ASN A 83 -2.16 1.89 -1.61
CA ASN A 83 -2.10 2.08 -3.07
C ASN A 83 -1.86 3.54 -3.45
N THR A 84 -2.52 4.48 -2.77
CA THR A 84 -2.41 5.91 -3.02
C THR A 84 -0.99 6.41 -2.71
N ALA A 85 -0.42 6.05 -1.55
CA ALA A 85 0.95 6.38 -1.17
C ALA A 85 1.97 5.74 -2.13
N THR A 86 1.78 4.46 -2.48
CA THR A 86 2.62 3.76 -3.46
C THR A 86 2.66 4.50 -4.79
N SER A 87 1.50 4.88 -5.32
CA SER A 87 1.42 5.60 -6.59
C SER A 87 2.16 6.94 -6.55
N ALA A 88 2.10 7.65 -5.43
CA ALA A 88 2.65 9.00 -5.29
C ALA A 88 4.14 9.04 -4.91
N ALA A 89 4.65 8.06 -4.14
CA ALA A 89 5.95 8.19 -3.47
C ALA A 89 6.94 7.04 -3.68
N ILE A 90 6.51 5.86 -4.19
CA ILE A 90 7.36 4.65 -4.17
C ILE A 90 8.69 4.82 -4.93
N THR A 91 8.72 5.59 -6.01
CA THR A 91 9.93 5.78 -6.81
C THR A 91 10.99 6.55 -6.03
N GLU A 92 10.58 7.64 -5.39
CA GLU A 92 11.45 8.48 -4.57
C GLU A 92 11.89 7.76 -3.29
N LEU A 93 11.00 6.97 -2.66
CA LEU A 93 11.35 6.14 -1.51
C LEU A 93 12.44 5.12 -1.86
N ARG A 94 12.33 4.43 -3.01
CA ARG A 94 13.36 3.50 -3.49
C ARG A 94 14.69 4.19 -3.77
N THR A 95 14.65 5.43 -4.24
CA THR A 95 15.86 6.23 -4.46
C THR A 95 16.51 6.65 -3.15
N ARG A 96 15.72 7.09 -2.16
CA ARG A 96 16.22 7.55 -0.85
C ARG A 96 16.75 6.41 0.01
N TYR A 97 16.05 5.26 -0.01
CA TYR A 97 16.37 4.08 0.82
C TYR A 97 16.89 2.91 -0.05
N LYS A 98 17.87 3.21 -0.92
CA LYS A 98 18.42 2.28 -1.93
C LYS A 98 19.04 1.00 -1.34
N ASP A 99 19.51 1.07 -0.10
CA ASP A 99 20.19 -0.04 0.58
C ASP A 99 19.20 -0.95 1.37
N MET A 100 17.91 -0.65 1.29
CA MET A 100 16.85 -1.39 1.96
C MET A 100 15.74 -1.76 0.95
N PRO A 101 15.18 -2.98 1.00
CA PRO A 101 14.01 -3.33 0.18
C PRO A 101 12.81 -2.41 0.46
N VAL A 102 12.29 -1.77 -0.58
CA VAL A 102 11.07 -0.95 -0.53
C VAL A 102 10.02 -1.55 -1.45
N ILE A 103 9.00 -2.16 -0.84
CA ILE A 103 7.89 -2.84 -1.50
C ILE A 103 6.66 -1.92 -1.47
N GLY A 104 6.09 -1.60 -2.63
CA GLY A 104 4.81 -0.92 -2.72
C GLY A 104 3.74 -1.90 -3.21
N ILE A 105 2.53 -1.80 -2.67
CA ILE A 105 1.41 -2.55 -3.20
C ILE A 105 0.78 -1.82 -4.39
N GLU A 106 0.25 -2.60 -5.31
CA GLU A 106 -0.50 -2.12 -6.48
C GLU A 106 -1.86 -2.81 -6.53
N PRO A 107 -2.85 -2.23 -7.22
CA PRO A 107 -4.12 -2.92 -7.44
C PRO A 107 -3.91 -4.31 -8.04
N ALA A 108 -4.68 -5.29 -7.57
CA ALA A 108 -4.52 -6.71 -7.91
C ALA A 108 -5.01 -7.03 -9.34
N VAL A 109 -4.63 -6.22 -10.34
CA VAL A 109 -5.04 -6.37 -11.75
C VAL A 109 -4.53 -7.67 -12.33
N LYS A 110 -3.23 -7.98 -12.18
CA LYS A 110 -2.64 -9.20 -12.71
C LYS A 110 -3.36 -10.49 -12.26
N PRO A 111 -3.54 -10.76 -10.96
CA PRO A 111 -4.27 -11.94 -10.53
C PRO A 111 -5.74 -11.92 -10.97
N ALA A 112 -6.39 -10.75 -11.04
CA ALA A 112 -7.75 -10.63 -11.54
C ALA A 112 -7.86 -11.03 -13.02
N VAL A 113 -6.91 -10.60 -13.87
CA VAL A 113 -6.86 -10.99 -15.29
C VAL A 113 -6.73 -12.49 -15.44
N VAL A 114 -5.81 -13.11 -14.70
CA VAL A 114 -5.63 -14.58 -14.72
C VAL A 114 -6.91 -15.31 -14.30
N CYS A 115 -7.61 -14.82 -13.27
CA CYS A 115 -8.85 -15.43 -12.79
C CYS A 115 -10.05 -15.19 -13.70
N SER A 116 -10.13 -14.03 -14.37
CA SER A 116 -11.29 -13.63 -15.19
C SER A 116 -11.41 -14.40 -16.52
N ARG A 117 -10.31 -15.02 -16.97
CA ARG A 117 -10.25 -15.73 -18.26
C ARG A 117 -10.76 -14.90 -19.45
N GLY A 118 -10.38 -13.64 -19.51
CA GLY A 118 -10.82 -12.70 -20.55
C GLY A 118 -12.14 -11.98 -20.26
N GLY A 119 -12.72 -12.16 -19.07
CA GLY A 119 -13.95 -11.47 -18.65
C GLY A 119 -13.73 -10.01 -18.24
N ARG A 120 -14.82 -9.34 -17.87
CA ARG A 120 -14.80 -7.98 -17.36
C ARG A 120 -14.30 -7.93 -15.92
N ILE A 121 -13.38 -6.98 -15.66
CA ILE A 121 -12.79 -6.71 -14.34
C ILE A 121 -13.10 -5.28 -13.96
N ILE A 122 -13.77 -5.06 -12.83
CA ILE A 122 -13.95 -3.72 -12.27
C ILE A 122 -12.85 -3.49 -11.24
N VAL A 123 -12.04 -2.45 -11.44
CA VAL A 123 -10.99 -2.03 -10.49
C VAL A 123 -11.47 -0.83 -9.69
N MET A 124 -11.85 -1.09 -8.45
CA MET A 124 -12.29 -0.07 -7.49
C MET A 124 -11.08 0.60 -6.85
N ALA A 125 -10.96 1.92 -6.96
CA ALA A 125 -9.87 2.68 -6.35
C ALA A 125 -10.27 4.14 -6.10
N THR A 126 -9.45 4.86 -5.32
CA THR A 126 -9.65 6.30 -5.15
C THR A 126 -9.44 7.04 -6.47
N PRO A 127 -10.11 8.18 -6.69
CA PRO A 127 -9.91 9.00 -7.89
C PRO A 127 -8.44 9.38 -8.10
N MET A 128 -7.69 9.60 -7.01
CA MET A 128 -6.26 9.88 -7.07
C MET A 128 -5.48 8.71 -7.67
N THR A 129 -5.70 7.48 -7.20
CA THR A 129 -5.04 6.28 -7.72
C THR A 129 -5.31 6.10 -9.21
N LEU A 130 -6.56 6.24 -9.64
CA LEU A 130 -6.96 6.08 -11.05
C LEU A 130 -6.32 7.11 -11.99
N ARG A 131 -6.07 8.33 -11.50
CA ARG A 131 -5.41 9.40 -12.29
C ARG A 131 -3.90 9.22 -12.41
N GLN A 132 -3.27 8.36 -11.62
CA GLN A 132 -1.82 8.16 -11.66
C GLN A 132 -1.35 7.47 -12.94
N ARG A 133 -0.19 7.93 -13.47
CA ARG A 133 0.43 7.33 -14.65
C ARG A 133 0.70 5.84 -14.47
N LYS A 134 1.23 5.45 -13.32
CA LYS A 134 1.52 4.04 -12.99
C LYS A 134 0.29 3.14 -13.09
N PHE A 135 -0.86 3.61 -12.61
CA PHE A 135 -2.11 2.85 -12.72
C PHE A 135 -2.54 2.67 -14.18
N ARG A 136 -2.44 3.73 -14.98
CA ARG A 136 -2.76 3.66 -16.42
C ARG A 136 -1.81 2.74 -17.19
N GLU A 137 -0.53 2.77 -16.86
CA GLU A 137 0.47 1.84 -17.42
C GLU A 137 0.18 0.40 -17.03
N LEU A 138 -0.20 0.15 -15.76
CA LEU A 138 -0.59 -1.18 -15.29
C LEU A 138 -1.80 -1.73 -16.07
N ILE A 139 -2.87 -0.94 -16.27
CA ILE A 139 -4.03 -1.37 -17.05
C ILE A 139 -3.63 -1.68 -18.50
N LYS A 140 -2.88 -0.77 -19.16
CA LYS A 140 -2.43 -0.97 -20.54
C LYS A 140 -1.65 -2.27 -20.76
N THR A 141 -0.97 -2.76 -19.74
CA THR A 141 -0.25 -4.04 -19.82
C THR A 141 -1.19 -5.21 -20.10
N TYR A 142 -2.47 -5.10 -19.72
CA TYR A 142 -3.46 -6.18 -19.79
C TYR A 142 -4.67 -5.87 -20.69
N ASP A 143 -4.64 -4.75 -21.43
CA ASP A 143 -5.76 -4.32 -22.31
C ASP A 143 -6.18 -5.40 -23.35
N ASN A 144 -5.22 -6.24 -23.77
CA ASN A 144 -5.50 -7.33 -24.72
C ASN A 144 -5.94 -8.63 -24.05
N GLU A 145 -5.92 -8.72 -22.72
CA GLU A 145 -6.18 -9.95 -21.98
C GLU A 145 -7.54 -9.94 -21.26
N ALA A 146 -8.06 -8.74 -20.91
CA ALA A 146 -9.35 -8.59 -20.22
C ALA A 146 -9.93 -7.18 -20.42
N ASP A 147 -11.27 -7.07 -20.29
CA ASP A 147 -11.99 -5.79 -20.27
C ASP A 147 -11.88 -5.16 -18.87
N ILE A 148 -10.92 -4.25 -18.68
CA ILE A 148 -10.64 -3.64 -17.37
C ILE A 148 -11.34 -2.28 -17.28
N VAL A 149 -12.28 -2.17 -16.33
CA VAL A 149 -13.08 -0.96 -16.09
C VAL A 149 -12.67 -0.32 -14.76
N PRO A 150 -11.98 0.83 -14.77
CA PRO A 150 -11.71 1.61 -13.56
C PRO A 150 -13.00 2.23 -12.99
N LEU A 151 -13.23 2.04 -11.69
CA LEU A 151 -14.33 2.64 -10.95
C LEU A 151 -13.80 3.51 -9.82
N ALA A 152 -14.10 4.83 -9.90
CA ALA A 152 -13.77 5.75 -8.82
C ALA A 152 -14.75 5.57 -7.65
N CYS A 153 -14.22 5.24 -6.47
CA CYS A 153 -15.01 5.03 -5.25
C CYS A 153 -14.77 6.20 -4.28
N GLU A 154 -15.40 7.34 -4.55
CA GLU A 154 -15.40 8.48 -3.65
C GLU A 154 -16.19 8.15 -2.37
N GLY A 155 -15.69 8.58 -1.21
CA GLY A 155 -16.34 8.34 0.08
C GLY A 155 -16.17 6.94 0.67
N LEU A 156 -15.82 5.94 -0.12
CA LEU A 156 -15.69 4.56 0.38
C LEU A 156 -14.58 4.41 1.42
N MET A 157 -13.44 5.06 1.23
CA MET A 157 -12.32 4.99 2.18
C MET A 157 -12.67 5.71 3.49
N GLU A 158 -13.32 6.85 3.41
CA GLU A 158 -13.82 7.60 4.56
C GLU A 158 -14.83 6.78 5.36
N TYR A 159 -15.65 6.02 4.68
CA TYR A 159 -16.61 5.11 5.30
C TYR A 159 -15.90 3.98 6.06
N VAL A 160 -14.91 3.35 5.45
CA VAL A 160 -14.10 2.28 6.07
C VAL A 160 -13.31 2.80 7.28
N GLU A 161 -12.66 3.96 7.15
CA GLU A 161 -11.84 4.57 8.23
C GLU A 161 -12.69 4.96 9.45
N LYS A 162 -13.97 5.33 9.24
CA LYS A 162 -14.91 5.60 10.33
C LYS A 162 -15.40 4.34 11.04
N GLY A 163 -15.04 3.15 10.56
CA GLY A 163 -15.50 1.88 11.12
C GLY A 163 -16.99 1.64 10.99
N VAL A 164 -17.66 2.33 10.07
CA VAL A 164 -19.10 2.17 9.84
C VAL A 164 -19.31 0.85 9.10
N THR A 165 -20.04 -0.07 9.72
CA THR A 165 -20.38 -1.39 9.16
C THR A 165 -21.84 -1.47 8.71
N ASP A 166 -22.54 -0.32 8.73
CA ASP A 166 -23.95 -0.23 8.36
C ASP A 166 -24.11 -0.39 6.84
N LYS A 167 -24.91 -1.40 6.45
CA LYS A 167 -25.17 -1.72 5.04
C LYS A 167 -26.03 -0.65 4.35
N GLU A 168 -26.84 0.10 5.08
CA GLU A 168 -27.72 1.14 4.52
C GLU A 168 -26.94 2.35 4.01
N GLY A 169 -25.85 2.74 4.70
CA GLY A 169 -24.99 3.85 4.28
C GLY A 169 -24.10 3.55 3.07
N LEU A 170 -23.93 2.28 2.68
CA LEU A 170 -23.16 1.89 1.48
C LEU A 170 -24.02 1.93 0.20
N MET A 171 -25.34 2.00 0.32
CA MET A 171 -26.28 1.92 -0.81
C MET A 171 -26.93 3.26 -1.16
N SER A 172 -26.63 4.31 -0.43
CA SER A 172 -27.06 5.69 -0.67
C SER A 172 -25.99 6.49 -1.40
#